data_f0466c85135acff6c8706c80f7974d14
#
_entry.id   f0466c85135acff6c8706c80f7974d14
#
_cell.length_a   1.000
_cell.length_b   1.000
_cell.length_c   1.000
_cell.angle_alpha   90.00
_cell.angle_beta   90.00
_cell.angle_gamma   90.00
#
_symmetry.space_group_name_H-M   'P 1'
#
loop_
_entity.id
_entity.type
_entity.pdbx_description
1 polymer ?
#
loop_
_entity_poly.entity_id
_entity_poly.type
_entity_poly.pdbx_seq_one_letter_code
_entity_poly.pdbx_strand_id
1 'polypeptide(L)'
;KELAELREKEQLAANAVLGIKETIFLRYPDGELAPSIALRKDLTRLIRQFKPDTVSTGNPEGWFYGDEYLNHPDHRAAAQAACEAVFPSAGTRLIFTDLLAAGYEPHEVRRLYIHGTEKSNTWVDITATMDIKIKALQQHASQVDPNEVGKWMTEWAEPRSGRSRSKRG
;
A
#
# COMPACT_ATOMS: atom_id res chain seq x y z
N LYS A 1 -1.24 1.50 22.95
CA LYS A 1 0.21 1.78 22.87
C LYS A 1 0.98 0.48 22.63
N GLU A 2 0.83 -0.53 23.47
CA GLU A 2 1.50 -1.83 23.34
C GLU A 2 1.25 -2.53 22.01
N LEU A 3 -0.01 -2.53 21.52
CA LEU A 3 -0.36 -3.13 20.24
C LEU A 3 0.34 -2.41 19.05
N ALA A 4 0.41 -1.09 19.08
CA ALA A 4 1.10 -0.33 18.03
C ALA A 4 2.61 -0.65 18.02
N GLU A 5 3.23 -0.72 19.19
CA GLU A 5 4.64 -1.08 19.33
C GLU A 5 4.91 -2.53 18.84
N LEU A 6 3.99 -3.46 19.10
CA LEU A 6 4.07 -4.83 18.60
C LEU A 6 4.00 -4.85 17.07
N ARG A 7 2.99 -4.19 16.47
CA ARG A 7 2.81 -4.13 15.02
C ARG A 7 3.95 -3.42 14.30
N GLU A 8 4.54 -2.37 14.89
CA GLU A 8 5.75 -1.73 14.34
C GLU A 8 6.94 -2.72 14.31
N LYS A 9 7.14 -3.52 15.37
CA LYS A 9 8.18 -4.55 15.41
C LYS A 9 7.97 -5.64 14.36
N GLU A 10 6.75 -6.13 14.22
CA GLU A 10 6.38 -7.12 13.21
C GLU A 10 6.61 -6.58 11.79
N GLN A 11 6.22 -5.32 11.54
CA GLN A 11 6.46 -4.67 10.26
C GLN A 11 7.96 -4.54 9.95
N LEU A 12 8.78 -4.15 10.92
CA LEU A 12 10.23 -4.07 10.74
C LEU A 12 10.85 -5.44 10.48
N ALA A 13 10.36 -6.49 11.14
CA ALA A 13 10.81 -7.85 10.88
C ALA A 13 10.44 -8.31 9.46
N ALA A 14 9.21 -8.05 9.01
CA ALA A 14 8.79 -8.31 7.64
C ALA A 14 9.62 -7.54 6.60
N ASN A 15 9.91 -6.28 6.88
CA ASN A 15 10.73 -5.42 6.03
C ASN A 15 12.17 -5.94 5.91
N ALA A 16 12.74 -6.48 6.99
CA ALA A 16 14.06 -7.11 6.95
C ALA A 16 14.07 -8.34 6.00
N VAL A 17 13.02 -9.17 6.02
CA VAL A 17 12.86 -10.30 5.10
C VAL A 17 12.80 -9.83 3.65
N LEU A 18 12.10 -8.71 3.39
CA LEU A 18 11.94 -8.13 2.05
C LEU A 18 13.15 -7.30 1.58
N GLY A 19 14.12 -7.04 2.45
CA GLY A 19 15.27 -6.18 2.14
C GLY A 19 14.90 -4.70 2.00
N ILE A 20 13.84 -4.24 2.68
CA ILE A 20 13.42 -2.84 2.69
C ILE A 20 14.45 -2.01 3.49
N LYS A 21 14.92 -0.94 2.88
CA LYS A 21 16.02 -0.14 3.45
C LYS A 21 15.56 0.82 4.53
N GLU A 22 14.34 1.35 4.41
CA GLU A 22 13.84 2.36 5.33
C GLU A 22 12.32 2.23 5.48
N THR A 23 11.84 2.46 6.70
CA THR A 23 10.42 2.44 7.05
C THR A 23 10.08 3.69 7.84
N ILE A 24 9.05 4.40 7.41
CA ILE A 24 8.57 5.61 8.08
C ILE A 24 7.15 5.36 8.56
N PHE A 25 6.96 5.39 9.88
CA PHE A 25 5.65 5.30 10.51
C PHE A 25 5.09 6.69 10.73
N LEU A 26 4.03 7.05 10.01
CA LEU A 26 3.35 8.34 10.18
C LEU A 26 2.48 8.38 11.45
N ARG A 27 2.13 7.22 12.02
CA ARG A 27 1.45 7.05 13.32
C ARG A 27 0.09 7.75 13.42
N TYR A 28 -0.63 7.80 12.32
CA TYR A 28 -2.04 8.16 12.35
C TYR A 28 -2.84 7.11 13.15
N PRO A 29 -3.87 7.51 13.91
CA PRO A 29 -4.68 6.56 14.66
C PRO A 29 -5.35 5.52 13.75
N ASP A 30 -5.33 4.25 14.17
CA ASP A 30 -5.95 3.15 13.46
C ASP A 30 -7.48 3.27 13.53
N GLY A 31 -8.15 3.10 12.40
CA GLY A 31 -9.60 3.25 12.25
C GLY A 31 -10.09 4.68 12.06
N GLU A 32 -9.21 5.68 12.18
CA GLU A 32 -9.57 7.11 12.11
C GLU A 32 -8.91 7.84 10.93
N LEU A 33 -8.23 7.12 10.06
CA LEU A 33 -7.52 7.75 8.95
C LEU A 33 -8.51 8.31 7.92
N ALA A 34 -8.41 9.63 7.67
CA ALA A 34 -9.15 10.30 6.62
C ALA A 34 -8.21 10.76 5.50
N PRO A 35 -8.67 10.85 4.24
CA PRO A 35 -7.87 11.38 3.13
C PRO A 35 -7.74 12.92 3.26
N SER A 36 -7.09 13.36 4.32
CA SER A 36 -6.94 14.76 4.68
C SER A 36 -5.82 15.45 3.90
N ILE A 37 -5.89 16.79 3.85
CA ILE A 37 -4.80 17.60 3.31
C ILE A 37 -3.49 17.40 4.08
N ALA A 38 -3.56 17.15 5.38
CA ALA A 38 -2.39 16.87 6.21
C ALA A 38 -1.69 15.57 5.78
N LEU A 39 -2.45 14.47 5.67
CA LEU A 39 -1.91 13.19 5.20
C LEU A 39 -1.33 13.30 3.79
N ARG A 40 -2.04 13.96 2.86
CA ARG A 40 -1.56 14.18 1.50
C ARG A 40 -0.26 14.99 1.50
N LYS A 41 -0.13 16.00 2.37
CA LYS A 41 1.09 16.80 2.50
C LYS A 41 2.25 15.99 3.03
N ASP A 42 2.04 15.14 4.05
CA ASP A 42 3.07 14.25 4.57
C ASP A 42 3.59 13.30 3.49
N LEU A 43 2.68 12.67 2.73
CA LEU A 43 3.05 11.80 1.61
C LEU A 43 3.76 12.57 0.49
N THR A 44 3.32 13.79 0.18
CA THR A 44 3.99 14.66 -0.79
C THR A 44 5.41 14.99 -0.35
N ARG A 45 5.62 15.30 0.93
CA ARG A 45 6.95 15.53 1.49
C ARG A 45 7.85 14.32 1.31
N LEU A 46 7.36 13.12 1.63
CA LEU A 46 8.11 11.89 1.46
C LEU A 46 8.46 11.61 0.00
N ILE A 47 7.52 11.78 -0.92
CA ILE A 47 7.78 11.61 -2.37
C ILE A 47 8.87 12.59 -2.83
N ARG A 48 8.79 13.86 -2.44
CA ARG A 48 9.82 14.85 -2.80
C ARG A 48 11.17 14.59 -2.14
N GLN A 49 11.18 14.01 -0.94
CA GLN A 49 12.39 13.65 -0.21
C GLN A 49 13.11 12.46 -0.85
N PHE A 50 12.38 11.38 -1.10
CA PHE A 50 12.96 10.13 -1.59
C PHE A 50 13.04 10.01 -3.11
N LYS A 51 12.28 10.83 -3.82
CA LYS A 51 12.24 10.89 -5.29
C LYS A 51 12.07 9.51 -5.95
N PRO A 52 11.04 8.74 -5.58
CA PRO A 52 10.85 7.40 -6.10
C PRO A 52 10.44 7.43 -7.57
N ASP A 53 11.00 6.54 -8.39
CA ASP A 53 10.51 6.30 -9.75
C ASP A 53 9.12 5.63 -9.76
N THR A 54 8.83 4.86 -8.73
CA THR A 54 7.61 4.06 -8.63
C THR A 54 7.00 4.21 -7.24
N VAL A 55 5.70 4.41 -7.20
CA VAL A 55 4.87 4.34 -5.98
C VAL A 55 3.88 3.20 -6.13
N SER A 56 3.66 2.44 -5.07
CA SER A 56 2.62 1.42 -5.01
C SER A 56 1.66 1.71 -3.86
N THR A 57 0.36 1.57 -4.11
CA THR A 57 -0.69 1.79 -3.12
C THR A 57 -1.90 0.89 -3.38
N GLY A 58 -2.83 0.82 -2.44
CA GLY A 58 -4.11 0.14 -2.62
C GLY A 58 -5.03 0.83 -3.62
N ASN A 59 -6.18 0.23 -3.87
CA ASN A 59 -7.23 0.83 -4.70
C ASN A 59 -8.10 1.79 -3.84
N PRO A 60 -8.13 3.09 -4.13
CA PRO A 60 -8.95 4.05 -3.39
C PRO A 60 -10.46 3.85 -3.60
N GLU A 61 -10.86 3.24 -4.73
CA GLU A 61 -12.26 2.98 -5.08
C GLU A 61 -12.73 1.59 -4.63
N GLY A 62 -11.83 0.75 -4.12
CA GLY A 62 -12.15 -0.63 -3.73
C GLY A 62 -12.89 -0.69 -2.40
N TRP A 63 -14.22 -0.73 -2.44
CA TRP A 63 -15.07 -0.92 -1.25
C TRP A 63 -15.15 -2.38 -0.83
N PHE A 64 -15.18 -3.30 -1.79
CA PHE A 64 -15.30 -4.73 -1.53
C PHE A 64 -14.18 -5.49 -2.22
N TYR A 65 -13.72 -6.56 -1.57
CA TYR A 65 -12.89 -7.58 -2.16
C TYR A 65 -13.68 -8.89 -2.19
N GLY A 66 -14.13 -9.28 -3.37
CA GLY A 66 -15.13 -10.34 -3.51
C GLY A 66 -16.49 -9.89 -2.94
N ASP A 67 -17.29 -10.87 -2.52
CA ASP A 67 -18.66 -10.62 -2.07
C ASP A 67 -18.76 -10.45 -0.54
N GLU A 68 -17.71 -10.74 0.23
CA GLU A 68 -17.78 -10.90 1.68
C GLU A 68 -16.89 -9.92 2.46
N TYR A 69 -15.86 -9.36 1.85
CA TYR A 69 -14.92 -8.50 2.57
C TYR A 69 -15.11 -7.02 2.25
N LEU A 70 -15.55 -6.25 3.24
CA LEU A 70 -15.59 -4.79 3.17
C LEU A 70 -14.19 -4.23 3.47
N ASN A 71 -13.62 -3.51 2.50
CA ASN A 71 -12.29 -2.94 2.63
C ASN A 71 -12.23 -1.89 3.75
N HIS A 72 -11.20 -1.98 4.58
CA HIS A 72 -10.99 -1.08 5.70
C HIS A 72 -10.94 0.40 5.26
N PRO A 73 -11.60 1.32 5.97
CA PRO A 73 -11.62 2.74 5.60
C PRO A 73 -10.23 3.35 5.51
N ASP A 74 -9.32 2.98 6.41
CA ASP A 74 -7.95 3.50 6.41
C ASP A 74 -7.16 3.07 5.16
N HIS A 75 -7.41 1.86 4.64
CA HIS A 75 -6.78 1.42 3.39
C HIS A 75 -7.21 2.29 2.21
N ARG A 76 -8.50 2.64 2.14
CA ARG A 76 -9.00 3.53 1.08
C ARG A 76 -8.50 4.96 1.26
N ALA A 77 -8.49 5.45 2.49
CA ALA A 77 -8.01 6.80 2.82
C ALA A 77 -6.51 6.96 2.49
N ALA A 78 -5.69 5.99 2.88
CA ALA A 78 -4.27 5.97 2.55
C ALA A 78 -4.05 5.90 1.03
N ALA A 79 -4.80 5.06 0.33
CA ALA A 79 -4.72 4.91 -1.12
C ALA A 79 -5.09 6.19 -1.85
N GLN A 80 -6.18 6.84 -1.44
CA GLN A 80 -6.60 8.12 -2.02
C GLN A 80 -5.55 9.20 -1.79
N ALA A 81 -5.08 9.37 -0.56
CA ALA A 81 -4.07 10.36 -0.23
C ALA A 81 -2.75 10.12 -0.98
N ALA A 82 -2.37 8.85 -1.20
CA ALA A 82 -1.18 8.49 -1.98
C ALA A 82 -1.34 8.86 -3.45
N CYS A 83 -2.47 8.54 -4.09
CA CYS A 83 -2.75 8.94 -5.46
C CYS A 83 -2.72 10.47 -5.63
N GLU A 84 -3.35 11.22 -4.72
CA GLU A 84 -3.39 12.67 -4.75
C GLU A 84 -2.02 13.30 -4.41
N ALA A 85 -1.19 12.62 -3.66
CA ALA A 85 0.20 13.05 -3.39
C ALA A 85 1.06 12.85 -4.64
N VAL A 86 0.93 11.73 -5.34
CA VAL A 86 1.61 11.46 -6.61
C VAL A 86 1.20 12.48 -7.65
N PHE A 87 -0.11 12.70 -7.82
CA PHE A 87 -0.65 13.69 -8.75
C PHE A 87 -1.86 14.42 -8.14
N PRO A 88 -1.84 15.76 -8.16
CA PRO A 88 -0.81 16.62 -8.74
C PRO A 88 0.28 17.08 -7.75
N SER A 89 0.22 16.67 -6.45
CA SER A 89 0.89 17.41 -5.39
C SER A 89 2.42 17.35 -5.46
N ALA A 90 3.01 16.17 -5.72
CA ALA A 90 4.47 16.04 -5.69
C ALA A 90 5.16 16.74 -6.86
N GLY A 91 4.54 16.76 -8.05
CA GLY A 91 5.14 17.26 -9.29
C GLY A 91 5.08 18.78 -9.47
N THR A 92 4.35 19.53 -8.63
CA THR A 92 4.16 20.97 -8.84
C THR A 92 4.75 21.81 -7.72
N ARG A 93 5.25 23.01 -8.05
CA ARG A 93 5.71 24.01 -7.09
C ARG A 93 4.57 24.77 -6.41
N LEU A 94 3.35 24.68 -6.95
CA LEU A 94 2.21 25.50 -6.54
C LEU A 94 1.43 24.92 -5.35
N ILE A 95 1.62 23.62 -5.06
CA ILE A 95 0.96 22.92 -3.95
C ILE A 95 1.99 22.71 -2.84
N PHE A 96 1.58 23.02 -1.59
CA PHE A 96 2.45 22.91 -0.41
C PHE A 96 3.75 23.70 -0.57
N THR A 97 3.60 25.01 -0.81
CA THR A 97 4.71 25.95 -1.02
C THR A 97 5.67 26.03 0.17
N ASP A 98 5.20 25.71 1.36
CA ASP A 98 6.03 25.59 2.56
C ASP A 98 7.00 24.39 2.49
N LEU A 99 6.62 23.29 1.85
CA LEU A 99 7.55 22.19 1.59
C LEU A 99 8.65 22.63 0.61
N LEU A 100 8.29 23.43 -0.38
CA LEU A 100 9.27 24.01 -1.31
C LEU A 100 10.24 24.94 -0.57
N ALA A 101 9.72 25.81 0.29
CA ALA A 101 10.54 26.69 1.13
C ALA A 101 11.46 25.93 2.08
N ALA A 102 11.07 24.71 2.48
CA ALA A 102 11.89 23.80 3.28
C ALA A 102 12.89 22.97 2.45
N GLY A 103 12.99 23.20 1.13
CA GLY A 103 13.95 22.53 0.27
C GLY A 103 13.46 21.23 -0.37
N TYR A 104 12.19 20.86 -0.20
CA TYR A 104 11.60 19.67 -0.86
C TYR A 104 11.13 20.07 -2.26
N GLU A 105 12.05 19.97 -3.23
CA GLU A 105 11.78 20.28 -4.63
C GLU A 105 10.79 19.28 -5.25
N PRO A 106 9.96 19.70 -6.22
CA PRO A 106 9.03 18.83 -6.92
C PRO A 106 9.70 17.60 -7.51
N HIS A 107 8.96 16.51 -7.52
CA HIS A 107 9.36 15.26 -8.13
C HIS A 107 8.19 14.60 -8.85
N GLU A 108 8.42 14.16 -10.07
CA GLU A 108 7.43 13.41 -10.87
C GLU A 108 7.67 11.90 -10.71
N VAL A 109 6.69 11.22 -10.16
CA VAL A 109 6.66 9.76 -10.08
C VAL A 109 6.36 9.20 -11.47
N ARG A 110 7.20 8.30 -11.96
CA ARG A 110 7.08 7.74 -13.32
C ARG A 110 6.02 6.64 -13.41
N ARG A 111 5.80 5.89 -12.34
CA ARG A 111 4.85 4.76 -12.30
C ARG A 111 4.09 4.77 -11.00
N LEU A 112 2.77 4.61 -11.12
CA LEU A 112 1.89 4.38 -9.98
C LEU A 112 1.24 3.00 -10.15
N TYR A 113 1.54 2.07 -9.25
CA TYR A 113 0.88 0.78 -9.19
C TYR A 113 -0.24 0.80 -8.15
N ILE A 114 -1.45 0.50 -8.60
CA ILE A 114 -2.63 0.39 -7.74
C ILE A 114 -3.02 -1.09 -7.69
N HIS A 115 -2.84 -1.71 -6.53
CA HIS A 115 -3.22 -3.11 -6.34
C HIS A 115 -4.64 -3.25 -5.77
N GLY A 116 -5.23 -4.46 -5.89
CA GLY A 116 -6.59 -4.72 -5.41
C GLY A 116 -7.67 -4.14 -6.32
N THR A 117 -7.43 -4.07 -7.63
CA THR A 117 -8.41 -3.62 -8.62
C THR A 117 -8.93 -4.79 -9.45
N GLU A 118 -10.21 -4.72 -9.83
CA GLU A 118 -10.82 -5.67 -10.78
C GLU A 118 -10.46 -5.35 -12.24
N LYS A 119 -9.98 -4.12 -12.50
CA LYS A 119 -9.58 -3.63 -13.82
C LYS A 119 -8.06 -3.66 -13.99
N SER A 120 -7.43 -4.78 -13.71
CA SER A 120 -5.98 -4.92 -13.83
C SER A 120 -5.51 -4.75 -15.28
N ASN A 121 -4.47 -3.95 -15.47
CA ASN A 121 -3.77 -3.76 -16.74
C ASN A 121 -2.31 -4.22 -16.70
N THR A 122 -1.83 -4.62 -15.53
CA THR A 122 -0.44 -5.04 -15.31
C THR A 122 -0.43 -6.24 -14.37
N TRP A 123 0.36 -7.24 -14.72
CA TRP A 123 0.58 -8.44 -13.91
C TRP A 123 2.07 -8.57 -13.64
N VAL A 124 2.43 -8.88 -12.41
CA VAL A 124 3.82 -9.11 -12.00
C VAL A 124 3.96 -10.59 -11.62
N ASP A 125 4.83 -11.29 -12.31
CA ASP A 125 5.18 -12.66 -11.94
C ASP A 125 6.01 -12.66 -10.65
N ILE A 126 5.46 -13.26 -9.61
CA ILE A 126 6.10 -13.38 -8.29
C ILE A 126 6.49 -14.81 -7.95
N THR A 127 6.44 -15.72 -8.91
CA THR A 127 6.72 -17.17 -8.69
C THR A 127 8.05 -17.37 -7.97
N ALA A 128 9.11 -16.69 -8.42
CA ALA A 128 10.44 -16.80 -7.84
C ALA A 128 10.59 -16.14 -6.45
N THR A 129 9.63 -15.31 -6.04
CA THR A 129 9.68 -14.56 -4.78
C THR A 129 8.54 -14.91 -3.81
N MET A 130 7.71 -15.89 -4.16
CA MET A 130 6.56 -16.30 -3.33
C MET A 130 7.00 -16.71 -1.92
N ASP A 131 8.07 -17.51 -1.80
CA ASP A 131 8.59 -17.93 -0.50
C ASP A 131 9.02 -16.75 0.38
N ILE A 132 9.61 -15.71 -0.23
CA ILE A 132 10.02 -14.50 0.48
C ILE A 132 8.78 -13.74 0.95
N LYS A 133 7.75 -13.64 0.11
CA LYS A 133 6.47 -13.01 0.45
C LYS A 133 5.80 -13.71 1.63
N ILE A 134 5.75 -15.04 1.61
CA ILE A 134 5.18 -15.85 2.69
C ILE A 134 5.95 -15.62 3.99
N LYS A 135 7.29 -15.69 3.94
CA LYS A 135 8.15 -15.44 5.11
C LYS A 135 7.96 -14.04 5.69
N ALA A 136 7.77 -13.03 4.85
CA ALA A 136 7.48 -11.67 5.31
C ALA A 136 6.11 -11.60 6.02
N LEU A 137 5.07 -12.21 5.46
CA LEU A 137 3.74 -12.25 6.09
C LEU A 137 3.75 -13.01 7.43
N GLN A 138 4.53 -14.07 7.56
CA GLN A 138 4.70 -14.82 8.80
C GLN A 138 5.25 -13.98 9.97
N GLN A 139 5.90 -12.85 9.67
CA GLN A 139 6.38 -11.94 10.71
C GLN A 139 5.25 -11.20 11.43
N HIS A 140 4.07 -11.12 10.82
CA HIS A 140 2.88 -10.49 11.40
C HIS A 140 2.05 -11.47 12.26
N ALA A 141 2.73 -12.18 13.16
CA ALA A 141 2.14 -13.29 13.95
C ALA A 141 0.96 -12.87 14.86
N SER A 142 0.87 -11.59 15.22
CA SER A 142 -0.31 -11.08 15.96
C SER A 142 -1.55 -10.90 15.08
N GLN A 143 -1.41 -10.96 13.75
CA GLN A 143 -2.46 -10.64 12.79
C GLN A 143 -2.83 -11.82 11.90
N VAL A 144 -1.89 -12.72 11.64
CA VAL A 144 -2.08 -13.89 10.78
C VAL A 144 -1.55 -15.14 11.47
N ASP A 145 -2.14 -16.30 11.19
CA ASP A 145 -1.54 -17.57 11.63
C ASP A 145 -0.34 -17.90 10.72
N PRO A 146 0.90 -17.93 11.28
CA PRO A 146 2.10 -18.19 10.48
C PRO A 146 2.09 -19.56 9.79
N ASN A 147 1.31 -20.53 10.29
CA ASN A 147 1.23 -21.87 9.72
C ASN A 147 0.26 -21.94 8.53
N GLU A 148 -0.79 -21.12 8.54
CA GLU A 148 -1.83 -21.12 7.52
C GLU A 148 -1.58 -20.12 6.39
N VAL A 149 -0.81 -19.04 6.66
CA VAL A 149 -0.61 -17.95 5.70
C VAL A 149 0.01 -18.43 4.37
N GLY A 150 0.88 -19.42 4.39
CA GLY A 150 1.49 -19.98 3.19
C GLY A 150 0.47 -20.61 2.26
N LYS A 151 -0.49 -21.37 2.82
CA LYS A 151 -1.52 -22.07 2.06
C LYS A 151 -2.44 -21.07 1.36
N TRP A 152 -3.09 -20.19 2.12
CA TRP A 152 -4.05 -19.25 1.50
C TRP A 152 -3.36 -18.24 0.56
N MET A 153 -2.08 -17.90 0.79
CA MET A 153 -1.32 -17.02 -0.11
C MET A 153 -1.06 -17.70 -1.46
N THR A 154 -0.72 -18.97 -1.45
CA THR A 154 -0.54 -19.75 -2.67
C THR A 154 -1.86 -19.88 -3.44
N GLU A 155 -2.94 -20.25 -2.76
CA GLU A 155 -4.28 -20.34 -3.33
C GLU A 155 -4.77 -19.00 -3.91
N TRP A 156 -4.41 -17.90 -3.27
CA TRP A 156 -4.80 -16.55 -3.71
C TRP A 156 -4.00 -16.05 -4.91
N ALA A 157 -2.75 -16.50 -5.03
CA ALA A 157 -1.87 -16.12 -6.13
C ALA A 157 -2.06 -16.98 -7.38
N GLU A 158 -2.72 -18.14 -7.28
CA GLU A 158 -3.04 -18.95 -8.46
C GLU A 158 -3.91 -18.16 -9.44
N PRO A 159 -3.60 -18.25 -10.76
CA PRO A 159 -4.45 -17.65 -11.76
C PRO A 159 -5.88 -18.19 -11.58
N ARG A 160 -6.83 -17.34 -11.33
CA ARG A 160 -8.26 -17.72 -11.31
C ARG A 160 -8.72 -18.00 -12.73
N SER A 161 -8.14 -19.04 -13.35
CA SER A 161 -8.56 -19.59 -14.61
C SER A 161 -9.92 -20.28 -14.40
N GLY A 162 -11.02 -19.54 -14.62
CA GLY A 162 -12.34 -20.17 -14.64
C GLY A 162 -13.49 -19.46 -13.95
N ARG A 163 -13.36 -18.23 -13.47
CA ARG A 163 -14.58 -17.45 -13.22
C ARG A 163 -15.13 -16.95 -14.56
N SER A 164 -15.81 -17.86 -15.25
CA SER A 164 -16.78 -17.58 -16.30
C SER A 164 -17.60 -16.35 -15.86
N ARG A 165 -17.61 -15.33 -16.72
CA ARG A 165 -18.63 -14.31 -16.69
C ARG A 165 -19.99 -15.03 -16.76
N SER A 166 -20.61 -15.29 -15.64
CA SER A 166 -22.01 -15.63 -15.59
C SER A 166 -22.74 -14.43 -16.21
N LYS A 167 -23.13 -14.58 -17.45
CA LYS A 167 -24.10 -13.75 -18.10
C LYS A 167 -25.38 -13.92 -17.29
N ARG A 168 -25.70 -12.96 -16.44
CA ARG A 168 -27.06 -12.78 -15.99
C ARG A 168 -27.77 -11.95 -17.06
N GLY A 169 -28.70 -12.61 -17.75
CA GLY A 169 -29.70 -11.98 -18.60
C GLY A 169 -30.68 -11.14 -17.80
#